data_24c1c057a12100b6b17366e3872e354b
#
_entry.id   24c1c057a12100b6b17366e3872e354b
#
_cell.length_a   1.000
_cell.length_b   1.000
_cell.length_c   1.000
_cell.angle_alpha   90.00
_cell.angle_beta   90.00
_cell.angle_gamma   90.00
#
_symmetry.space_group_name_H-M   'P 1'
#
loop_
_entity.id
_entity.type
_entity.pdbx_description
1 polymer ?
#
loop_
_entity_poly.entity_id
_entity_poly.type
_entity_poly.pdbx_seq_one_letter_code
_entity_poly.pdbx_strand_id
1 'polypeptide(L)'
;MFLRGLGCIYLIAILSWWIQVGLLVGENGLQPASRLLEFVGKNFAAEGRPGFWALPNLFWITGASDFALNTACFAGCGLAILVIVGRFVGPALAGLWVIYLSLVNTGGVFMSFQWDILLLETGFLALFLCRWEAKTTWADPPPLTPVNRVALVFAWFLIAKLMFFSGWVKLAWSSEATPEWWTEGSAMTFHYLTQPLPTWTAWWMHQLPAWFHKASLVPMYLVEMVLPFAVIFGRWGRLVAAFGFSGLMLLVLLTGNFTYFNWLTIVLCLPLVQDRLWPARLRSGLSFVPVGLTAPMARRPLLLRSALAGPALLGLALVNLHILVRDLHQAPKPFLKADLSPGWLDSFAAVVSPFYPASGYGLFRTMTTERPEILLEGSADGTNWLAYDFAWKVDKISERPRFVAPHQPRLAWQFWFAALEGRFDYRSSNAGWFESLVLKLRDGDREVKRFLKYDPFPDAPPRLVRARLMRYEFTTPDERRATGDWWKRVVIGEYLPEVSRPAAPTANPDGGGPP
;
A
#
# COMPACT_ATOMS: atom_id res chain seq x y z
N MET A 1 23.28 -3.12 -3.84
CA MET A 1 22.29 -3.61 -2.88
C MET A 1 20.92 -2.98 -3.09
N PHE A 2 20.78 -1.65 -3.11
CA PHE A 2 19.49 -0.94 -3.25
C PHE A 2 18.63 -1.47 -4.43
N LEU A 3 19.13 -1.49 -5.65
CA LEU A 3 18.36 -1.94 -6.82
C LEU A 3 17.89 -3.39 -6.72
N ARG A 4 18.71 -4.29 -6.16
CA ARG A 4 18.30 -5.67 -5.91
C ARG A 4 17.22 -5.76 -4.83
N GLY A 5 17.39 -5.02 -3.74
CA GLY A 5 16.36 -4.89 -2.70
C GLY A 5 15.04 -4.38 -3.28
N LEU A 6 15.09 -3.35 -4.13
CA LEU A 6 13.92 -2.82 -4.82
C LEU A 6 13.29 -3.87 -5.75
N GLY A 7 14.09 -4.67 -6.48
CA GLY A 7 13.61 -5.79 -7.27
C GLY A 7 12.87 -6.84 -6.42
N CYS A 8 13.40 -7.15 -5.23
CA CYS A 8 12.70 -8.05 -4.28
C CYS A 8 11.37 -7.45 -3.80
N ILE A 9 11.32 -6.14 -3.52
CA ILE A 9 10.07 -5.48 -3.12
C ILE A 9 9.03 -5.51 -4.25
N TYR A 10 9.42 -5.22 -5.50
CA TYR A 10 8.52 -5.35 -6.65
C TYR A 10 8.00 -6.78 -6.82
N LEU A 11 8.86 -7.78 -6.67
CA LEU A 11 8.44 -9.18 -6.76
C LEU A 11 7.41 -9.52 -5.69
N ILE A 12 7.65 -9.13 -4.44
CA ILE A 12 6.72 -9.34 -3.32
C ILE A 12 5.38 -8.61 -3.58
N ALA A 13 5.45 -7.34 -3.99
CA ALA A 13 4.27 -6.52 -4.23
C ALA A 13 3.39 -7.12 -5.36
N ILE A 14 4.02 -7.52 -6.47
CA ILE A 14 3.30 -8.10 -7.62
C ILE A 14 2.77 -9.49 -7.29
N LEU A 15 3.54 -10.38 -6.63
CA LEU A 15 3.06 -11.70 -6.22
C LEU A 15 1.89 -11.58 -5.23
N SER A 16 2.02 -10.66 -4.27
CA SER A 16 0.95 -10.39 -3.30
C SER A 16 -0.34 -9.89 -3.96
N TRP A 17 -0.23 -9.11 -5.02
CA TRP A 17 -1.36 -8.66 -5.84
C TRP A 17 -1.92 -9.78 -6.70
N TRP A 18 -1.06 -10.51 -7.38
CA TRP A 18 -1.44 -11.53 -8.36
C TRP A 18 -2.38 -12.60 -7.83
N ILE A 19 -2.14 -13.07 -6.60
CA ILE A 19 -3.03 -14.07 -5.97
C ILE A 19 -4.42 -13.54 -5.63
N GLN A 20 -4.67 -12.24 -5.74
CA GLN A 20 -5.91 -11.57 -5.39
C GLN A 20 -6.58 -10.88 -6.59
N VAL A 21 -5.84 -10.67 -7.69
CA VAL A 21 -6.24 -9.80 -8.80
C VAL A 21 -7.58 -10.23 -9.44
N GLY A 22 -7.81 -11.52 -9.61
CA GLY A 22 -9.04 -12.06 -10.20
C GLY A 22 -10.28 -11.70 -9.39
N LEU A 23 -10.26 -11.93 -8.06
CA LEU A 23 -11.39 -11.53 -7.22
C LEU A 23 -11.55 -10.02 -7.14
N LEU A 24 -10.46 -9.27 -7.02
CA LEU A 24 -10.57 -7.84 -6.72
C LEU A 24 -10.97 -7.02 -7.95
N VAL A 25 -10.28 -7.23 -9.08
CA VAL A 25 -10.45 -6.39 -10.28
C VAL A 25 -10.58 -7.15 -11.60
N GLY A 26 -10.64 -8.48 -11.56
CA GLY A 26 -10.87 -9.32 -12.73
C GLY A 26 -12.21 -9.02 -13.41
N GLU A 27 -12.48 -9.64 -14.55
CA GLU A 27 -13.71 -9.42 -15.34
C GLU A 27 -14.98 -9.62 -14.51
N ASN A 28 -14.97 -10.63 -13.64
CA ASN A 28 -16.04 -10.90 -12.67
C ASN A 28 -15.62 -10.53 -11.24
N GLY A 29 -14.69 -9.62 -11.07
CA GLY A 29 -14.18 -9.17 -9.78
C GLY A 29 -15.15 -8.30 -8.99
N LEU A 30 -14.72 -7.89 -7.80
CA LEU A 30 -15.50 -6.99 -6.93
C LEU A 30 -15.63 -5.59 -7.53
N GLN A 31 -14.55 -5.10 -8.16
CA GLN A 31 -14.51 -3.84 -8.93
C GLN A 31 -13.76 -4.07 -10.25
N PRO A 32 -14.43 -4.56 -11.30
CA PRO A 32 -13.77 -4.90 -12.55
C PRO A 32 -13.00 -3.72 -13.16
N ALA A 33 -11.71 -3.92 -13.45
CA ALA A 33 -10.85 -2.90 -14.05
C ALA A 33 -11.36 -2.43 -15.42
N SER A 34 -12.01 -3.30 -16.18
CA SER A 34 -12.64 -2.96 -17.47
C SER A 34 -13.74 -1.90 -17.31
N ARG A 35 -14.57 -2.01 -16.27
CA ARG A 35 -15.63 -1.01 -15.98
C ARG A 35 -15.05 0.34 -15.58
N LEU A 36 -13.97 0.34 -14.81
CA LEU A 36 -13.26 1.57 -14.45
C LEU A 36 -12.72 2.27 -15.71
N LEU A 37 -12.06 1.53 -16.61
CA LEU A 37 -11.54 2.08 -17.85
C LEU A 37 -12.67 2.62 -18.74
N GLU A 38 -13.77 1.90 -18.87
CA GLU A 38 -14.93 2.35 -19.64
C GLU A 38 -15.53 3.64 -19.08
N PHE A 39 -15.69 3.73 -17.75
CA PHE A 39 -16.18 4.93 -17.06
C PHE A 39 -15.28 6.13 -17.28
N VAL A 40 -13.97 5.97 -17.06
CA VAL A 40 -12.98 7.05 -17.27
C VAL A 40 -12.94 7.44 -18.75
N GLY A 41 -12.92 6.47 -19.66
CA GLY A 41 -12.91 6.74 -21.11
C GLY A 41 -14.10 7.56 -21.57
N LYS A 42 -15.32 7.21 -21.13
CA LYS A 42 -16.54 7.96 -21.47
C LYS A 42 -16.54 9.38 -20.93
N ASN A 43 -16.16 9.57 -19.67
CA ASN A 43 -16.17 10.90 -19.04
C ASN A 43 -15.13 11.84 -19.67
N PHE A 44 -13.91 11.36 -19.90
CA PHE A 44 -12.86 12.18 -20.52
C PHE A 44 -13.08 12.41 -22.01
N ALA A 45 -13.68 11.47 -22.74
CA ALA A 45 -14.09 11.67 -24.12
C ALA A 45 -15.15 12.78 -24.24
N ALA A 46 -16.07 12.88 -23.29
CA ALA A 46 -17.05 13.97 -23.22
C ALA A 46 -16.39 15.35 -23.05
N GLU A 47 -15.20 15.40 -22.43
CA GLU A 47 -14.38 16.61 -22.28
C GLU A 47 -13.40 16.82 -23.46
N GLY A 48 -13.43 15.98 -24.49
CA GLY A 48 -12.49 16.02 -25.62
C GLY A 48 -11.06 15.61 -25.26
N ARG A 49 -10.84 14.88 -24.16
CA ARG A 49 -9.53 14.47 -23.64
C ARG A 49 -9.38 12.95 -23.66
N PRO A 50 -8.19 12.40 -24.01
CA PRO A 50 -7.93 10.98 -23.87
C PRO A 50 -7.92 10.55 -22.40
N GLY A 51 -8.63 9.47 -22.06
CA GLY A 51 -8.67 8.91 -20.70
C GLY A 51 -7.29 8.47 -20.16
N PHE A 52 -6.32 8.22 -21.05
CA PHE A 52 -4.93 7.91 -20.69
C PHE A 52 -4.28 8.97 -19.78
N TRP A 53 -4.56 10.27 -19.99
CA TRP A 53 -3.97 11.32 -19.17
C TRP A 53 -4.55 11.38 -17.76
N ALA A 54 -5.78 10.88 -17.58
CA ALA A 54 -6.37 10.76 -16.26
C ALA A 54 -5.93 9.51 -15.52
N LEU A 55 -5.71 8.43 -16.28
CA LEU A 55 -5.42 7.10 -15.73
C LEU A 55 -4.37 6.37 -16.60
N PRO A 56 -3.09 6.80 -16.59
CA PRO A 56 -2.06 6.22 -17.43
C PRO A 56 -1.83 4.74 -17.08
N ASN A 57 -2.10 3.85 -18.01
CA ASN A 57 -1.90 2.41 -17.87
C ASN A 57 -1.83 1.70 -19.22
N LEU A 58 -1.28 0.48 -19.22
CA LEU A 58 -1.15 -0.37 -20.40
C LEU A 58 -2.49 -0.93 -20.90
N PHE A 59 -3.47 -1.03 -20.02
CA PHE A 59 -4.74 -1.70 -20.34
C PHE A 59 -5.65 -0.89 -21.26
N TRP A 60 -5.31 0.38 -21.55
CA TRP A 60 -5.90 1.11 -22.68
C TRP A 60 -5.59 0.48 -24.04
N ILE A 61 -4.46 -0.25 -24.14
CA ILE A 61 -4.01 -0.90 -25.38
C ILE A 61 -4.44 -2.37 -25.40
N THR A 62 -4.27 -3.09 -24.27
CA THR A 62 -4.46 -4.55 -24.20
C THR A 62 -5.87 -4.96 -23.77
N GLY A 63 -6.68 -4.01 -23.29
CA GLY A 63 -7.86 -4.32 -22.48
C GLY A 63 -7.48 -4.79 -21.08
N ALA A 64 -8.44 -4.82 -20.17
CA ALA A 64 -8.27 -5.26 -18.78
C ALA A 64 -8.98 -6.60 -18.55
N SER A 65 -8.75 -7.57 -19.42
CA SER A 65 -9.23 -8.96 -19.26
C SER A 65 -8.40 -9.69 -18.18
N ASP A 66 -8.95 -10.78 -17.64
CA ASP A 66 -8.24 -11.65 -16.70
C ASP A 66 -6.90 -12.13 -17.27
N PHE A 67 -6.86 -12.43 -18.57
CA PHE A 67 -5.63 -12.80 -19.27
C PHE A 67 -4.61 -11.66 -19.28
N ALA A 68 -5.02 -10.43 -19.58
CA ALA A 68 -4.13 -9.27 -19.62
C ALA A 68 -3.58 -8.93 -18.23
N LEU A 69 -4.44 -8.98 -17.19
CA LEU A 69 -4.05 -8.74 -15.80
C LEU A 69 -3.03 -9.78 -15.31
N ASN A 70 -3.30 -11.07 -15.57
CA ASN A 70 -2.38 -12.16 -15.21
C ASN A 70 -1.05 -12.06 -15.98
N THR A 71 -1.09 -11.73 -17.27
CA THR A 71 0.10 -11.55 -18.11
C THR A 71 0.97 -10.39 -17.60
N ALA A 72 0.35 -9.27 -17.21
CA ALA A 72 1.06 -8.13 -16.61
C ALA A 72 1.76 -8.54 -15.29
N CYS A 73 1.08 -9.29 -14.42
CA CYS A 73 1.67 -9.81 -13.18
C CYS A 73 2.83 -10.77 -13.46
N PHE A 74 2.65 -11.71 -14.38
CA PHE A 74 3.70 -12.66 -14.78
C PHE A 74 4.94 -11.96 -15.35
N ALA A 75 4.73 -11.03 -16.29
CA ALA A 75 5.82 -10.24 -16.88
C ALA A 75 6.52 -9.38 -15.82
N GLY A 76 5.77 -8.76 -14.92
CA GLY A 76 6.30 -8.01 -13.79
C GLY A 76 7.19 -8.85 -12.88
N CYS A 77 6.79 -10.07 -12.53
CA CYS A 77 7.64 -11.00 -11.76
C CYS A 77 8.94 -11.34 -12.52
N GLY A 78 8.85 -11.62 -13.83
CA GLY A 78 10.02 -11.88 -14.65
C GLY A 78 11.00 -10.70 -14.69
N LEU A 79 10.49 -9.48 -14.88
CA LEU A 79 11.31 -8.26 -14.86
C LEU A 79 11.92 -8.01 -13.47
N ALA A 80 11.20 -8.25 -12.38
CA ALA A 80 11.73 -8.15 -11.03
C ALA A 80 12.90 -9.11 -10.80
N ILE A 81 12.80 -10.35 -11.29
CA ILE A 81 13.90 -11.32 -11.23
C ILE A 81 15.12 -10.83 -12.04
N LEU A 82 14.92 -10.23 -13.21
CA LEU A 82 16.02 -9.64 -14.00
C LEU A 82 16.74 -8.54 -13.21
N VAL A 83 16.02 -7.68 -12.49
CA VAL A 83 16.62 -6.66 -11.61
C VAL A 83 17.41 -7.31 -10.47
N ILE A 84 16.86 -8.34 -9.82
CA ILE A 84 17.50 -9.06 -8.70
C ILE A 84 18.82 -9.69 -9.17
N VAL A 85 18.83 -10.35 -10.32
CA VAL A 85 20.04 -11.00 -10.87
C VAL A 85 21.00 -10.00 -11.54
N GLY A 86 20.56 -8.75 -11.75
CA GLY A 86 21.39 -7.67 -12.32
C GLY A 86 21.56 -7.73 -13.84
N ARG A 87 20.55 -8.20 -14.55
CA ARG A 87 20.52 -8.22 -16.03
C ARG A 87 19.48 -7.25 -16.56
N PHE A 88 19.86 -6.47 -17.57
CA PHE A 88 18.97 -5.47 -18.20
C PHE A 88 18.26 -4.56 -17.17
N VAL A 89 18.98 -4.15 -16.12
CA VAL A 89 18.39 -3.50 -14.94
C VAL A 89 17.58 -2.26 -15.31
N GLY A 90 18.09 -1.39 -16.20
CA GLY A 90 17.37 -0.19 -16.63
C GLY A 90 16.06 -0.50 -17.37
N PRO A 91 16.10 -1.25 -18.48
CA PRO A 91 14.89 -1.67 -19.19
C PRO A 91 13.90 -2.45 -18.30
N ALA A 92 14.41 -3.36 -17.44
CA ALA A 92 13.58 -4.13 -16.54
C ALA A 92 12.87 -3.23 -15.50
N LEU A 93 13.57 -2.25 -14.91
CA LEU A 93 12.96 -1.28 -14.00
C LEU A 93 11.93 -0.39 -14.70
N ALA A 94 12.20 0.03 -15.93
CA ALA A 94 11.24 0.81 -16.71
C ALA A 94 9.96 0.01 -16.98
N GLY A 95 10.09 -1.25 -17.41
CA GLY A 95 8.95 -2.16 -17.59
C GLY A 95 8.20 -2.41 -16.29
N LEU A 96 8.92 -2.65 -15.18
CA LEU A 96 8.32 -2.82 -13.85
C LEU A 96 7.51 -1.59 -13.42
N TRP A 97 8.08 -0.40 -13.60
CA TRP A 97 7.40 0.84 -13.24
C TRP A 97 6.12 1.03 -14.05
N VAL A 98 6.17 0.79 -15.37
CA VAL A 98 4.99 0.89 -16.25
C VAL A 98 3.92 -0.15 -15.89
N ILE A 99 4.32 -1.40 -15.66
CA ILE A 99 3.38 -2.46 -15.25
C ILE A 99 2.76 -2.12 -13.90
N TYR A 100 3.59 -1.74 -12.91
CA TYR A 100 3.08 -1.46 -11.58
C TYR A 100 2.19 -0.21 -11.53
N LEU A 101 2.54 0.84 -12.29
CA LEU A 101 1.67 2.00 -12.52
C LEU A 101 0.32 1.59 -13.11
N SER A 102 0.33 0.66 -14.07
CA SER A 102 -0.91 0.16 -14.68
C SER A 102 -1.77 -0.59 -13.68
N LEU A 103 -1.16 -1.44 -12.84
CA LEU A 103 -1.88 -2.17 -11.79
C LEU A 103 -2.43 -1.23 -10.72
N VAL A 104 -1.65 -0.20 -10.30
CA VAL A 104 -2.09 0.81 -9.32
C VAL A 104 -3.28 1.59 -9.85
N ASN A 105 -3.18 2.11 -11.07
CA ASN A 105 -4.23 2.92 -11.67
C ASN A 105 -5.52 2.14 -11.97
N THR A 106 -5.45 0.84 -12.20
CA THR A 106 -6.64 0.00 -12.43
C THR A 106 -7.11 -0.75 -11.20
N GLY A 107 -6.32 -0.76 -10.12
CA GLY A 107 -6.63 -1.46 -8.89
C GLY A 107 -7.64 -0.76 -7.97
N GLY A 108 -8.07 0.47 -8.30
CA GLY A 108 -9.05 1.23 -7.55
C GLY A 108 -8.69 1.35 -6.06
N VAL A 109 -9.68 1.19 -5.20
CA VAL A 109 -9.49 1.27 -3.74
C VAL A 109 -8.51 0.22 -3.20
N PHE A 110 -8.35 -0.91 -3.89
CA PHE A 110 -7.45 -1.98 -3.49
C PHE A 110 -5.96 -1.67 -3.71
N MET A 111 -5.62 -0.65 -4.51
CA MET A 111 -4.24 -0.23 -4.82
C MET A 111 -3.95 1.22 -4.43
N SER A 112 -4.82 1.87 -3.67
CA SER A 112 -4.70 3.28 -3.25
C SER A 112 -3.87 3.50 -1.97
N PHE A 113 -2.97 2.58 -1.64
CA PHE A 113 -2.19 2.67 -0.41
C PHE A 113 -0.88 3.43 -0.60
N GLN A 114 -0.40 4.10 0.47
CA GLN A 114 0.83 4.89 0.43
C GLN A 114 2.08 4.08 0.03
N TRP A 115 2.13 2.79 0.35
CA TRP A 115 3.26 1.94 -0.04
C TRP A 115 3.27 1.57 -1.53
N ASP A 116 2.09 1.48 -2.17
CA ASP A 116 2.01 1.31 -3.62
C ASP A 116 2.57 2.55 -4.33
N ILE A 117 2.19 3.72 -3.85
CA ILE A 117 2.67 5.01 -4.36
C ILE A 117 4.16 5.20 -4.07
N LEU A 118 4.63 4.84 -2.86
CA LEU A 118 6.03 4.91 -2.49
C LEU A 118 6.90 3.99 -3.37
N LEU A 119 6.38 2.81 -3.74
CA LEU A 119 7.07 1.90 -4.64
C LEU A 119 7.20 2.49 -6.06
N LEU A 120 6.16 3.18 -6.55
CA LEU A 120 6.21 3.91 -7.82
C LEU A 120 7.22 5.06 -7.79
N GLU A 121 7.20 5.92 -6.77
CA GLU A 121 8.16 7.03 -6.60
C GLU A 121 9.60 6.49 -6.51
N THR A 122 9.81 5.43 -5.71
CA THR A 122 11.11 4.78 -5.58
C THR A 122 11.58 4.16 -6.88
N GLY A 123 10.69 3.48 -7.61
CA GLY A 123 10.98 2.89 -8.91
C GLY A 123 11.32 3.93 -9.96
N PHE A 124 10.60 5.04 -10.00
CA PHE A 124 10.91 6.16 -10.89
C PHE A 124 12.31 6.73 -10.61
N LEU A 125 12.65 6.98 -9.35
CA LEU A 125 14.01 7.43 -8.98
C LEU A 125 15.09 6.40 -9.33
N ALA A 126 14.79 5.12 -9.20
CA ALA A 126 15.73 4.05 -9.52
C ALA A 126 16.14 4.03 -11.01
N LEU A 127 15.29 4.53 -11.94
CA LEU A 127 15.61 4.67 -13.37
C LEU A 127 16.82 5.60 -13.60
N PHE A 128 17.00 6.61 -12.75
CA PHE A 128 18.13 7.54 -12.82
C PHE A 128 19.37 7.03 -12.06
N LEU A 129 19.18 6.08 -11.14
CA LEU A 129 20.27 5.46 -10.38
C LEU A 129 20.85 4.23 -11.07
N CYS A 130 20.05 3.53 -11.90
CA CYS A 130 20.47 2.29 -12.56
C CYS A 130 21.34 2.54 -13.80
N ARG A 131 21.96 1.46 -14.25
CA ARG A 131 22.63 1.37 -15.55
C ARG A 131 21.68 0.79 -16.59
N TRP A 132 21.81 1.25 -17.81
CA TRP A 132 20.98 0.83 -18.95
C TRP A 132 21.67 -0.20 -19.84
N GLU A 133 22.89 -0.63 -19.48
CA GLU A 133 23.64 -1.65 -20.21
C GLU A 133 23.08 -3.06 -19.91
N ALA A 134 23.29 -3.99 -20.85
CA ALA A 134 22.77 -5.35 -20.77
C ALA A 134 23.26 -6.15 -19.54
N LYS A 135 24.47 -5.86 -19.08
CA LYS A 135 25.06 -6.47 -17.88
C LYS A 135 25.48 -5.39 -16.89
N THR A 136 25.04 -5.50 -15.66
CA THR A 136 25.52 -4.66 -14.58
C THR A 136 26.52 -5.46 -13.75
N THR A 137 27.79 -5.02 -13.73
CA THR A 137 28.79 -5.58 -12.84
C THR A 137 28.66 -4.93 -11.48
N TRP A 138 28.52 -5.74 -10.43
CA TRP A 138 28.36 -5.24 -9.06
C TRP A 138 29.72 -5.11 -8.33
N ALA A 139 30.78 -5.69 -8.91
CA ALA A 139 32.11 -5.76 -8.30
C ALA A 139 32.80 -4.39 -8.23
N ASP A 140 32.80 -3.64 -9.34
CA ASP A 140 33.41 -2.31 -9.43
C ASP A 140 32.41 -1.35 -10.08
N PRO A 141 31.57 -0.67 -9.27
CA PRO A 141 30.66 0.33 -9.82
C PRO A 141 31.50 1.49 -10.39
N PRO A 142 31.24 1.93 -11.64
CA PRO A 142 31.91 3.08 -12.19
C PRO A 142 31.55 4.33 -11.39
N PRO A 143 32.35 5.40 -11.54
CA PRO A 143 32.06 6.66 -10.87
C PRO A 143 30.65 7.15 -11.22
N LEU A 144 29.95 7.67 -10.22
CA LEU A 144 28.59 8.20 -10.37
C LEU A 144 28.59 9.36 -11.38
N THR A 145 27.72 9.27 -12.38
CA THR A 145 27.44 10.38 -13.29
C THR A 145 26.76 11.54 -12.55
N PRO A 146 26.76 12.77 -13.09
CA PRO A 146 25.99 13.87 -12.49
C PRO A 146 24.51 13.51 -12.25
N VAL A 147 23.86 12.82 -13.20
CA VAL A 147 22.48 12.34 -13.09
C VAL A 147 22.33 11.40 -11.90
N ASN A 148 23.24 10.42 -11.73
CA ASN A 148 23.16 9.50 -10.59
C ASN A 148 23.35 10.22 -9.25
N ARG A 149 24.21 11.26 -9.19
CA ARG A 149 24.42 12.03 -7.96
C ARG A 149 23.17 12.82 -7.56
N VAL A 150 22.53 13.46 -8.53
CA VAL A 150 21.26 14.19 -8.28
C VAL A 150 20.17 13.21 -7.86
N ALA A 151 20.00 12.09 -8.56
CA ALA A 151 19.02 11.07 -8.19
C ALA A 151 19.29 10.46 -6.82
N LEU A 152 20.57 10.32 -6.41
CA LEU A 152 20.92 9.87 -5.06
C LEU A 152 20.48 10.88 -3.98
N VAL A 153 20.64 12.18 -4.25
CA VAL A 153 20.14 13.24 -3.35
C VAL A 153 18.61 13.18 -3.25
N PHE A 154 17.91 12.94 -4.36
CA PHE A 154 16.45 12.73 -4.32
C PHE A 154 16.05 11.47 -3.53
N ALA A 155 16.81 10.38 -3.60
CA ALA A 155 16.57 9.20 -2.78
C ALA A 155 16.77 9.50 -1.27
N TRP A 156 17.77 10.28 -0.91
CA TRP A 156 17.94 10.77 0.48
C TRP A 156 16.80 11.68 0.91
N PHE A 157 16.38 12.58 0.01
CA PHE A 157 15.24 13.46 0.26
C PHE A 157 13.94 12.65 0.42
N LEU A 158 13.71 11.65 -0.41
CA LEU A 158 12.51 10.81 -0.34
C LEU A 158 12.37 10.13 1.02
N ILE A 159 13.43 9.48 1.52
CA ILE A 159 13.37 8.83 2.84
C ILE A 159 13.23 9.86 3.97
N ALA A 160 13.92 11.00 3.89
CA ALA A 160 13.79 12.08 4.85
C ALA A 160 12.38 12.69 4.84
N LYS A 161 11.81 12.93 3.64
CA LYS A 161 10.43 13.39 3.43
C LYS A 161 9.43 12.42 4.05
N LEU A 162 9.56 11.12 3.74
CA LEU A 162 8.69 10.08 4.28
C LEU A 162 8.64 10.10 5.81
N MET A 163 9.81 10.13 6.46
CA MET A 163 9.92 10.14 7.92
C MET A 163 9.40 11.44 8.52
N PHE A 164 9.83 12.58 7.99
CA PHE A 164 9.44 13.88 8.51
C PHE A 164 7.91 14.09 8.43
N PHE A 165 7.30 13.82 7.29
CA PHE A 165 5.86 14.01 7.15
C PHE A 165 5.04 12.98 7.94
N SER A 166 5.55 11.77 8.18
CA SER A 166 4.92 10.82 9.11
C SER A 166 4.85 11.38 10.53
N GLY A 167 5.89 12.07 11.00
CA GLY A 167 5.86 12.78 12.29
C GLY A 167 5.03 14.07 12.25
N TRP A 168 5.20 14.87 11.19
CA TRP A 168 4.52 16.15 11.03
C TRP A 168 2.99 16.02 11.07
N VAL A 169 2.41 15.08 10.32
CA VAL A 169 0.95 14.92 10.28
C VAL A 169 0.35 14.55 11.64
N LYS A 170 1.09 13.87 12.50
CA LYS A 170 0.66 13.52 13.85
C LYS A 170 0.51 14.76 14.75
N LEU A 171 1.33 15.80 14.49
CA LEU A 171 1.30 17.07 15.23
C LEU A 171 0.36 18.09 14.59
N ALA A 172 0.34 18.15 13.26
CA ALA A 172 -0.35 19.20 12.51
C ALA A 172 -1.81 18.89 12.22
N TRP A 173 -2.25 17.64 12.28
CA TRP A 173 -3.60 17.22 11.91
C TRP A 173 -4.58 17.04 13.08
N SER A 174 -4.18 17.39 14.30
CA SER A 174 -5.13 17.50 15.41
C SER A 174 -6.01 18.75 15.24
N SER A 175 -7.31 18.58 15.40
CA SER A 175 -8.32 19.66 15.35
C SER A 175 -9.36 19.42 16.46
N GLU A 176 -10.27 20.37 16.66
CA GLU A 176 -11.39 20.18 17.60
C GLU A 176 -12.24 18.94 17.29
N ALA A 177 -12.34 18.55 16.00
CA ALA A 177 -13.04 17.35 15.56
C ALA A 177 -12.21 16.05 15.68
N THR A 178 -10.89 16.16 15.87
CA THR A 178 -9.99 15.03 16.02
C THR A 178 -9.20 15.18 17.32
N PRO A 179 -9.36 14.28 18.29
CA PRO A 179 -8.64 14.34 19.57
C PRO A 179 -7.12 14.44 19.39
N GLU A 180 -6.46 15.16 20.29
CA GLU A 180 -5.02 15.38 20.27
C GLU A 180 -4.22 14.17 20.79
N TRP A 181 -4.57 12.96 20.38
CA TRP A 181 -3.97 11.71 20.89
C TRP A 181 -2.44 11.69 20.86
N TRP A 182 -1.86 12.26 19.79
CA TRP A 182 -0.42 12.27 19.62
C TRP A 182 0.27 13.29 20.54
N THR A 183 -0.31 14.47 20.69
CA THR A 183 0.24 15.53 21.54
C THR A 183 -0.04 15.29 23.02
N GLU A 184 -1.18 14.72 23.36
CA GLU A 184 -1.54 14.31 24.72
C GLU A 184 -0.82 13.02 25.16
N GLY A 185 -0.28 12.26 24.21
CA GLY A 185 0.48 11.05 24.48
C GLY A 185 -0.35 9.80 24.68
N SER A 186 -1.62 9.79 24.30
CA SER A 186 -2.53 8.64 24.42
C SER A 186 -2.56 7.73 23.18
N ALA A 187 -2.03 8.17 22.03
CA ALA A 187 -2.14 7.44 20.76
C ALA A 187 -1.68 5.98 20.82
N MET A 188 -0.59 5.68 21.52
CA MET A 188 -0.04 4.32 21.59
C MET A 188 -0.89 3.37 22.45
N THR A 189 -1.78 3.86 23.32
CA THR A 189 -2.74 3.02 24.06
C THR A 189 -3.77 2.39 23.14
N PHE A 190 -4.08 3.05 22.02
CA PHE A 190 -5.04 2.55 21.03
C PHE A 190 -4.37 1.86 19.84
N HIS A 191 -3.16 2.32 19.46
CA HIS A 191 -2.47 1.92 18.24
C HIS A 191 -2.42 0.40 18.04
N TYR A 192 -2.02 -0.35 19.06
CA TYR A 192 -1.81 -1.80 18.94
C TYR A 192 -3.10 -2.58 18.69
N LEU A 193 -4.20 -2.11 19.26
CA LEU A 193 -5.53 -2.72 19.08
C LEU A 193 -6.17 -2.32 17.75
N THR A 194 -6.11 -1.03 17.42
CA THR A 194 -6.96 -0.45 16.36
C THR A 194 -6.34 -0.49 14.97
N GLN A 195 -5.07 -0.89 14.82
CA GLN A 195 -4.46 -1.07 13.50
C GLN A 195 -5.17 -2.16 12.68
N PRO A 196 -5.16 -2.11 11.32
CA PRO A 196 -5.94 -3.02 10.48
C PRO A 196 -5.69 -4.50 10.76
N LEU A 197 -4.43 -4.91 10.81
CA LEU A 197 -4.03 -6.29 11.04
C LEU A 197 -2.94 -6.36 12.12
N PRO A 198 -3.29 -6.36 13.40
CA PRO A 198 -2.33 -6.49 14.49
C PRO A 198 -1.67 -7.86 14.48
N THR A 199 -0.45 -7.93 15.00
CA THR A 199 0.28 -9.16 15.25
C THR A 199 0.02 -9.67 16.70
N TRP A 200 0.41 -10.90 17.01
CA TRP A 200 0.31 -11.38 18.39
C TRP A 200 1.23 -10.61 19.36
N THR A 201 2.29 -10.02 18.86
CA THR A 201 3.17 -9.13 19.64
C THR A 201 2.49 -7.79 19.95
N ALA A 202 1.59 -7.31 19.08
CA ALA A 202 0.75 -6.14 19.38
C ALA A 202 -0.16 -6.40 20.58
N TRP A 203 -0.69 -7.63 20.73
CA TRP A 203 -1.47 -7.98 21.90
C TRP A 203 -0.65 -7.83 23.19
N TRP A 204 0.62 -8.28 23.22
CA TRP A 204 1.52 -8.11 24.36
C TRP A 204 1.88 -6.64 24.60
N MET A 205 2.16 -5.89 23.54
CA MET A 205 2.47 -4.47 23.66
C MET A 205 1.28 -3.68 24.22
N HIS A 206 0.07 -4.05 23.84
CA HIS A 206 -1.15 -3.41 24.35
C HIS A 206 -1.34 -3.58 25.86
N GLN A 207 -0.82 -4.66 26.47
CA GLN A 207 -0.90 -4.90 27.91
C GLN A 207 0.09 -4.05 28.74
N LEU A 208 1.01 -3.34 28.11
CA LEU A 208 1.97 -2.51 28.82
C LEU A 208 1.30 -1.28 29.45
N PRO A 209 1.85 -0.75 30.56
CA PRO A 209 1.22 0.35 31.27
C PRO A 209 1.26 1.66 30.46
N ALA A 210 0.31 2.56 30.74
CA ALA A 210 0.15 3.83 30.01
C ALA A 210 1.41 4.70 29.98
N TRP A 211 2.21 4.69 31.05
CA TRP A 211 3.48 5.43 31.06
C TRP A 211 4.47 4.95 29.98
N PHE A 212 4.49 3.64 29.71
CA PHE A 212 5.35 3.06 28.66
C PHE A 212 4.87 3.53 27.27
N HIS A 213 3.56 3.49 27.03
CA HIS A 213 2.97 3.97 25.77
C HIS A 213 3.31 5.45 25.54
N LYS A 214 3.17 6.28 26.57
CA LYS A 214 3.53 7.70 26.50
C LYS A 214 5.03 7.91 26.27
N ALA A 215 5.87 7.17 26.98
CA ALA A 215 7.33 7.27 26.84
C ALA A 215 7.82 6.83 25.46
N SER A 216 7.16 5.84 24.83
CA SER A 216 7.53 5.33 23.50
C SER A 216 7.34 6.36 22.37
N LEU A 217 6.54 7.40 22.58
CA LEU A 217 6.40 8.50 21.62
C LEU A 217 7.68 9.32 21.46
N VAL A 218 8.49 9.45 22.52
CA VAL A 218 9.71 10.26 22.48
C VAL A 218 10.71 9.73 21.43
N PRO A 219 11.14 8.46 21.46
CA PRO A 219 12.02 7.93 20.42
C PRO A 219 11.36 7.93 19.03
N MET A 220 10.05 7.74 18.93
CA MET A 220 9.34 7.84 17.66
C MET A 220 9.48 9.26 17.07
N TYR A 221 9.18 10.30 17.83
CA TYR A 221 9.34 11.69 17.35
C TYR A 221 10.79 12.06 17.05
N LEU A 222 11.74 11.59 17.84
CA LEU A 222 13.17 11.79 17.52
C LEU A 222 13.53 11.20 16.17
N VAL A 223 13.05 9.99 15.87
CA VAL A 223 13.31 9.33 14.59
C VAL A 223 12.55 10.01 13.45
N GLU A 224 11.29 10.37 13.64
CA GLU A 224 10.46 10.92 12.56
C GLU A 224 10.71 12.43 12.32
N MET A 225 11.00 13.23 13.37
CA MET A 225 11.07 14.69 13.26
C MET A 225 12.51 15.24 13.29
N VAL A 226 13.45 14.56 13.94
CA VAL A 226 14.82 15.06 14.13
C VAL A 226 15.81 14.36 13.19
N LEU A 227 15.78 13.03 13.12
CA LEU A 227 16.72 12.26 12.29
C LEU A 227 16.63 12.55 10.78
N PRO A 228 15.50 12.96 10.17
CA PRO A 228 15.48 13.37 8.77
C PRO A 228 16.50 14.46 8.45
N PHE A 229 16.73 15.40 9.36
CA PHE A 229 17.73 16.46 9.18
C PHE A 229 19.16 15.94 9.32
N ALA A 230 19.40 14.83 10.01
CA ALA A 230 20.72 14.24 10.11
C ALA A 230 21.29 13.80 8.75
N VAL A 231 20.42 13.56 7.75
CA VAL A 231 20.82 13.16 6.39
C VAL A 231 21.75 14.16 5.72
N ILE A 232 21.64 15.46 6.04
CA ILE A 232 22.49 16.53 5.50
C ILE A 232 23.89 16.59 6.17
N PHE A 233 24.06 16.04 7.37
CA PHE A 233 25.31 16.13 8.15
C PHE A 233 26.34 15.06 7.77
N GLY A 234 26.60 14.89 6.48
CA GLY A 234 27.66 14.03 5.96
C GLY A 234 27.39 12.53 6.21
N ARG A 235 28.48 11.74 6.18
CA ARG A 235 28.38 10.27 6.22
C ARG A 235 27.85 9.71 7.54
N TRP A 236 28.24 10.30 8.64
CA TRP A 236 27.86 9.84 9.96
C TRP A 236 26.40 10.16 10.28
N GLY A 237 25.94 11.38 9.93
CA GLY A 237 24.52 11.75 10.05
C GLY A 237 23.63 10.80 9.24
N ARG A 238 24.00 10.51 7.99
CA ARG A 238 23.27 9.53 7.16
C ARG A 238 23.27 8.13 7.75
N LEU A 239 24.38 7.68 8.32
CA LEU A 239 24.45 6.36 8.95
C LEU A 239 23.52 6.28 10.17
N VAL A 240 23.53 7.29 11.04
CA VAL A 240 22.65 7.38 12.22
C VAL A 240 21.18 7.40 11.76
N ALA A 241 20.86 8.20 10.74
CA ALA A 241 19.52 8.25 10.16
C ALA A 241 19.08 6.86 9.61
N ALA A 242 19.96 6.18 8.85
CA ALA A 242 19.66 4.85 8.31
C ALA A 242 19.36 3.83 9.41
N PHE A 243 20.13 3.82 10.49
CA PHE A 243 19.89 2.94 11.64
C PHE A 243 18.62 3.30 12.39
N GLY A 244 18.36 4.58 12.65
CA GLY A 244 17.15 5.02 13.34
C GLY A 244 15.89 4.70 12.54
N PHE A 245 15.85 5.03 11.25
CA PHE A 245 14.73 4.72 10.36
C PHE A 245 14.48 3.21 10.24
N SER A 246 15.55 2.43 10.01
CA SER A 246 15.44 0.97 9.93
C SER A 246 14.97 0.36 11.25
N GLY A 247 15.48 0.86 12.38
CA GLY A 247 15.08 0.42 13.72
C GLY A 247 13.59 0.69 13.99
N LEU A 248 13.10 1.89 13.66
CA LEU A 248 11.67 2.20 13.78
C LEU A 248 10.83 1.28 12.89
N MET A 249 11.24 1.06 11.63
CA MET A 249 10.51 0.17 10.73
C MET A 249 10.47 -1.28 11.21
N LEU A 250 11.52 -1.76 11.85
CA LEU A 250 11.53 -3.09 12.47
C LEU A 250 10.57 -3.17 13.66
N LEU A 251 10.52 -2.15 14.51
CA LEU A 251 9.56 -2.09 15.63
C LEU A 251 8.11 -2.09 15.13
N VAL A 252 7.81 -1.29 14.10
CA VAL A 252 6.49 -1.25 13.46
C VAL A 252 6.15 -2.61 12.84
N LEU A 253 7.10 -3.27 12.15
CA LEU A 253 6.92 -4.59 11.56
C LEU A 253 6.62 -5.67 12.62
N LEU A 254 7.27 -5.58 13.79
CA LEU A 254 7.04 -6.54 14.88
C LEU A 254 5.65 -6.40 15.50
N THR A 255 5.02 -5.24 15.44
CA THR A 255 3.75 -4.98 16.12
C THR A 255 2.56 -4.82 15.18
N GLY A 256 2.78 -4.79 13.86
CA GLY A 256 1.70 -4.64 12.89
C GLY A 256 2.07 -5.15 11.50
N ASN A 257 1.05 -5.48 10.72
CA ASN A 257 1.19 -5.99 9.37
C ASN A 257 1.00 -4.84 8.35
N PHE A 258 2.05 -4.04 8.15
CA PHE A 258 2.07 -2.96 7.15
C PHE A 258 2.70 -3.42 5.83
N THR A 259 2.46 -4.66 5.45
CA THR A 259 2.80 -5.28 4.17
C THR A 259 4.31 -5.22 3.87
N TYR A 260 4.68 -4.86 2.63
CA TYR A 260 6.08 -4.60 2.24
C TYR A 260 6.53 -3.15 2.51
N PHE A 261 5.69 -2.28 3.10
CA PHE A 261 6.03 -0.88 3.38
C PHE A 261 7.31 -0.74 4.22
N ASN A 262 7.38 -1.45 5.34
CA ASN A 262 8.53 -1.41 6.23
C ASN A 262 9.81 -1.88 5.53
N TRP A 263 9.72 -2.96 4.75
CA TRP A 263 10.83 -3.48 3.96
C TRP A 263 11.27 -2.52 2.87
N LEU A 264 10.34 -1.88 2.15
CA LEU A 264 10.63 -0.85 1.16
C LEU A 264 11.36 0.33 1.80
N THR A 265 10.91 0.77 2.97
CA THR A 265 11.53 1.86 3.72
C THR A 265 12.95 1.50 4.17
N ILE A 266 13.19 0.27 4.64
CA ILE A 266 14.54 -0.23 4.95
C ILE A 266 15.42 -0.27 3.69
N VAL A 267 14.88 -0.71 2.56
CA VAL A 267 15.60 -0.67 1.27
C VAL A 267 15.94 0.77 0.87
N LEU A 268 15.05 1.73 1.10
CA LEU A 268 15.31 3.16 0.89
C LEU A 268 16.38 3.74 1.82
N CYS A 269 16.68 3.10 2.94
CA CYS A 269 17.82 3.50 3.80
C CYS A 269 19.18 3.07 3.22
N LEU A 270 19.24 2.08 2.33
CA LEU A 270 20.51 1.58 1.77
C LEU A 270 21.33 2.67 1.06
N PRO A 271 20.76 3.59 0.26
CA PRO A 271 21.48 4.70 -0.35
C PRO A 271 22.12 5.69 0.64
N LEU A 272 21.67 5.71 1.91
CA LEU A 272 22.29 6.54 2.95
C LEU A 272 23.65 5.99 3.41
N VAL A 273 23.87 4.66 3.24
CA VAL A 273 25.05 3.96 3.70
C VAL A 273 26.08 3.87 2.58
N GLN A 274 27.29 4.39 2.80
CA GLN A 274 28.36 4.34 1.81
C GLN A 274 28.88 2.90 1.63
N ASP A 275 29.21 2.52 0.40
CA ASP A 275 29.67 1.16 0.05
C ASP A 275 30.86 0.68 0.89
N ARG A 276 31.80 1.57 1.23
CA ARG A 276 32.98 1.24 2.05
C ARG A 276 32.65 0.84 3.50
N LEU A 277 31.49 1.20 4.01
CA LEU A 277 31.05 0.85 5.37
C LEU A 277 30.47 -0.56 5.46
N TRP A 278 30.15 -1.18 4.32
CA TRP A 278 29.66 -2.55 4.29
C TRP A 278 30.80 -3.55 4.54
N PRO A 279 30.59 -4.62 5.33
CA PRO A 279 31.55 -5.69 5.53
C PRO A 279 32.03 -6.27 4.19
N ALA A 280 33.33 -6.57 4.09
CA ALA A 280 33.93 -7.10 2.87
C ALA A 280 33.23 -8.36 2.36
N ARG A 281 32.78 -9.23 3.26
CA ARG A 281 32.02 -10.46 2.93
C ARG A 281 30.68 -10.15 2.22
N LEU A 282 29.98 -9.11 2.64
CA LEU A 282 28.74 -8.67 1.98
C LEU A 282 29.02 -8.00 0.62
N ARG A 283 30.11 -7.25 0.53
CA ARG A 283 30.54 -6.67 -0.75
C ARG A 283 30.95 -7.73 -1.75
N SER A 284 31.71 -8.74 -1.36
CA SER A 284 32.16 -9.85 -2.23
C SER A 284 31.06 -10.87 -2.56
N GLY A 285 30.22 -11.22 -1.59
CA GLY A 285 29.12 -12.19 -1.79
C GLY A 285 28.00 -11.72 -2.71
N LEU A 286 27.87 -10.39 -2.90
CA LEU A 286 26.92 -9.78 -3.84
C LEU A 286 27.52 -9.53 -5.23
N SER A 287 28.81 -9.84 -5.44
CA SER A 287 29.56 -9.67 -6.69
C SER A 287 29.52 -10.95 -7.53
N PHE A 288 28.36 -11.34 -8.02
CA PHE A 288 28.18 -12.59 -8.76
C PHE A 288 28.60 -12.56 -10.25
N VAL A 289 29.34 -11.54 -10.73
CA VAL A 289 29.71 -11.47 -12.15
C VAL A 289 31.19 -11.23 -12.30
N PRO A 290 31.92 -12.03 -13.13
CA PRO A 290 33.32 -11.78 -13.47
C PRO A 290 33.46 -10.40 -14.09
N VAL A 291 34.50 -9.70 -13.65
CA VAL A 291 34.87 -8.37 -14.14
C VAL A 291 35.16 -8.43 -15.63
N GLY A 292 34.22 -7.93 -16.43
CA GLY A 292 34.53 -7.53 -17.80
C GLY A 292 34.90 -6.06 -17.78
N LEU A 293 36.02 -5.71 -18.40
CA LEU A 293 36.55 -4.36 -18.53
C LEU A 293 35.45 -3.33 -18.80
N THR A 294 35.18 -2.47 -17.82
CA THR A 294 34.20 -1.39 -17.95
C THR A 294 34.89 -0.23 -18.70
N ALA A 295 34.70 -0.17 -20.02
CA ALA A 295 35.04 1.03 -20.75
C ALA A 295 34.24 2.23 -20.19
N PRO A 296 34.85 3.41 -20.04
CA PRO A 296 34.14 4.62 -19.67
C PRO A 296 33.03 4.89 -20.70
N MET A 297 31.86 5.27 -20.26
CA MET A 297 30.73 5.58 -21.15
C MET A 297 31.15 6.68 -22.13
N ALA A 298 30.95 6.48 -23.43
CA ALA A 298 31.25 7.48 -24.44
C ALA A 298 30.52 8.81 -24.13
N ARG A 299 31.14 9.95 -24.50
CA ARG A 299 30.55 11.29 -24.16
C ARG A 299 29.16 11.50 -24.74
N ARG A 300 28.86 11.01 -25.96
CA ARG A 300 27.53 11.18 -26.60
C ARG A 300 26.37 10.55 -25.83
N PRO A 301 26.41 9.25 -25.42
CA PRO A 301 25.33 8.67 -24.63
C PRO A 301 25.20 9.30 -23.25
N LEU A 302 26.27 9.82 -22.65
CA LEU A 302 26.22 10.56 -21.39
C LEU A 302 25.48 11.89 -21.55
N LEU A 303 25.74 12.65 -22.61
CA LEU A 303 25.08 13.92 -22.91
C LEU A 303 23.59 13.71 -23.20
N LEU A 304 23.25 12.70 -24.01
CA LEU A 304 21.83 12.36 -24.28
C LEU A 304 21.09 11.97 -23.00
N ARG A 305 21.72 11.13 -22.19
CA ARG A 305 21.13 10.75 -20.88
C ARG A 305 20.92 11.96 -19.97
N SER A 306 21.88 12.88 -19.91
CA SER A 306 21.76 14.09 -19.11
C SER A 306 20.70 15.04 -19.66
N ALA A 307 20.57 15.16 -20.97
CA ALA A 307 19.55 15.99 -21.63
C ALA A 307 18.12 15.48 -21.40
N LEU A 308 17.92 14.16 -21.34
CA LEU A 308 16.61 13.57 -21.05
C LEU A 308 16.30 13.54 -19.56
N ALA A 309 17.28 13.21 -18.73
CA ALA A 309 17.08 13.10 -17.28
C ALA A 309 16.99 14.46 -16.57
N GLY A 310 17.66 15.49 -17.10
CA GLY A 310 17.64 16.84 -16.49
C GLY A 310 16.25 17.42 -16.35
N PRO A 311 15.44 17.53 -17.42
CA PRO A 311 14.05 18.01 -17.34
C PRO A 311 13.17 17.14 -16.43
N ALA A 312 13.34 15.81 -16.46
CA ALA A 312 12.56 14.91 -15.60
C ALA A 312 12.89 15.11 -14.10
N LEU A 313 14.17 15.26 -13.77
CA LEU A 313 14.60 15.54 -12.39
C LEU A 313 14.19 16.95 -11.93
N LEU A 314 14.20 17.94 -12.85
CA LEU A 314 13.67 19.27 -12.55
C LEU A 314 12.16 19.21 -12.30
N GLY A 315 11.41 18.54 -13.16
CA GLY A 315 9.97 18.30 -12.94
C GLY A 315 9.69 17.62 -11.61
N LEU A 316 10.48 16.60 -11.26
CA LEU A 316 10.39 15.94 -9.96
C LEU A 316 10.65 16.90 -8.80
N ALA A 317 11.64 17.80 -8.92
CA ALA A 317 11.92 18.82 -7.90
C ALA A 317 10.73 19.76 -7.72
N LEU A 318 10.13 20.24 -8.83
CA LEU A 318 8.98 21.13 -8.82
C LEU A 318 7.75 20.48 -8.18
N VAL A 319 7.44 19.22 -8.54
CA VAL A 319 6.32 18.48 -7.93
C VAL A 319 6.54 18.25 -6.44
N ASN A 320 7.76 17.88 -6.03
CA ASN A 320 8.08 17.74 -4.60
C ASN A 320 7.96 19.07 -3.85
N LEU A 321 8.37 20.19 -4.47
CA LEU A 321 8.21 21.52 -3.87
C LEU A 321 6.73 21.87 -3.72
N HIS A 322 5.91 21.61 -4.73
CA HIS A 322 4.46 21.80 -4.68
C HIS A 322 3.82 21.01 -3.53
N ILE A 323 4.13 19.71 -3.43
CA ILE A 323 3.62 18.83 -2.38
C ILE A 323 4.06 19.34 -1.00
N LEU A 324 5.33 19.72 -0.85
CA LEU A 324 5.87 20.25 0.41
C LEU A 324 5.13 21.51 0.87
N VAL A 325 4.97 22.48 -0.03
CA VAL A 325 4.26 23.75 0.26
C VAL A 325 2.81 23.47 0.63
N ARG A 326 2.15 22.63 -0.16
CA ARG A 326 0.76 22.26 0.06
C ARG A 326 0.53 21.53 1.39
N ASP A 327 1.35 20.52 1.72
CA ASP A 327 1.21 19.74 2.96
C ASP A 327 1.48 20.60 4.21
N LEU A 328 2.38 21.59 4.10
CA LEU A 328 2.67 22.54 5.18
C LEU A 328 1.60 23.63 5.33
N HIS A 329 0.88 23.94 4.25
CA HIS A 329 -0.18 24.96 4.25
C HIS A 329 -1.56 24.38 4.59
N GLN A 330 -1.91 23.21 4.06
CA GLN A 330 -3.28 22.64 4.17
C GLN A 330 -3.52 21.87 5.48
N ALA A 331 -2.52 21.72 6.34
CA ALA A 331 -2.72 21.12 7.64
C ALA A 331 -3.67 21.96 8.50
N PRO A 332 -4.52 21.36 9.36
CA PRO A 332 -5.37 22.09 10.31
C PRO A 332 -4.59 23.05 11.22
N LYS A 333 -3.35 22.67 11.60
CA LYS A 333 -2.38 23.54 12.25
C LYS A 333 -1.25 23.86 11.24
N PRO A 334 -1.43 24.83 10.33
CA PRO A 334 -0.49 25.05 9.24
C PRO A 334 0.82 25.67 9.72
N PHE A 335 1.93 25.20 9.17
CA PHE A 335 3.23 25.86 9.33
C PHE A 335 3.33 27.09 8.42
N LEU A 336 2.85 26.98 7.18
CA LEU A 336 2.76 28.10 6.23
C LEU A 336 1.35 28.68 6.30
N LYS A 337 1.24 29.96 6.65
CA LYS A 337 -0.05 30.66 6.77
C LYS A 337 -0.66 31.04 5.42
N ALA A 338 0.13 31.11 4.37
CA ALA A 338 -0.30 31.43 3.02
C ALA A 338 0.07 30.32 2.05
N ASP A 339 -0.74 30.09 1.04
CA ASP A 339 -0.39 29.23 -0.10
C ASP A 339 0.66 29.96 -0.94
N LEU A 340 1.87 29.38 -0.99
CA LEU A 340 2.98 29.89 -1.76
C LEU A 340 3.12 29.20 -3.12
N SER A 341 2.17 28.30 -3.48
CA SER A 341 2.21 27.56 -4.74
C SER A 341 1.73 28.48 -5.90
N PRO A 342 2.55 28.72 -6.93
CA PRO A 342 2.08 29.43 -8.11
C PRO A 342 1.09 28.58 -8.90
N GLY A 343 0.03 29.16 -9.46
CA GLY A 343 -1.04 28.42 -10.18
C GLY A 343 -0.54 27.57 -11.37
N TRP A 344 0.55 27.99 -12.05
CA TRP A 344 1.15 27.17 -13.09
C TRP A 344 1.76 25.86 -12.52
N LEU A 345 2.25 25.89 -11.29
CA LEU A 345 2.82 24.73 -10.62
C LEU A 345 1.71 23.75 -10.20
N ASP A 346 0.55 24.25 -9.77
CA ASP A 346 -0.64 23.44 -9.51
C ASP A 346 -1.10 22.71 -10.78
N SER A 347 -1.16 23.45 -11.90
CA SER A 347 -1.52 22.89 -13.21
C SER A 347 -0.52 21.83 -13.68
N PHE A 348 0.78 22.08 -13.52
CA PHE A 348 1.82 21.12 -13.84
C PHE A 348 1.74 19.87 -12.96
N ALA A 349 1.59 20.05 -11.64
CA ALA A 349 1.45 18.95 -10.71
C ALA A 349 0.20 18.10 -11.02
N ALA A 350 -0.92 18.72 -11.38
CA ALA A 350 -2.15 18.02 -11.76
C ALA A 350 -1.96 17.12 -13.00
N VAL A 351 -1.20 17.58 -14.01
CA VAL A 351 -0.90 16.78 -15.22
C VAL A 351 -0.02 15.58 -14.92
N VAL A 352 0.96 15.70 -14.02
CA VAL A 352 1.92 14.62 -13.75
C VAL A 352 1.51 13.73 -12.58
N SER A 353 0.56 14.15 -11.74
CA SER A 353 0.12 13.39 -10.55
C SER A 353 -0.37 11.98 -10.85
N PRO A 354 -1.07 11.67 -11.98
CA PRO A 354 -1.51 10.31 -12.27
C PRO A 354 -0.36 9.31 -12.54
N PHE A 355 0.86 9.81 -12.74
CA PHE A 355 2.07 9.00 -12.91
C PHE A 355 2.80 8.73 -11.59
N TYR A 356 2.36 9.32 -10.49
CA TYR A 356 2.97 9.20 -9.14
C TYR A 356 4.49 9.43 -9.10
N PRO A 357 5.04 10.47 -9.75
CA PRO A 357 6.47 10.75 -9.69
C PRO A 357 6.93 11.19 -8.31
N ALA A 358 6.03 11.83 -7.56
CA ALA A 358 6.17 12.23 -6.16
C ALA A 358 4.82 12.22 -5.47
N SER A 359 4.82 12.05 -4.15
CA SER A 359 3.60 12.04 -3.34
C SER A 359 3.82 12.64 -1.95
N GLY A 360 2.74 13.09 -1.31
CA GLY A 360 2.69 13.38 0.12
C GLY A 360 2.62 12.09 0.93
N TYR A 361 3.19 12.10 2.12
CA TYR A 361 3.17 10.97 3.06
C TYR A 361 2.62 11.42 4.40
N GLY A 362 2.00 10.52 5.14
CA GLY A 362 1.42 10.86 6.43
C GLY A 362 0.75 9.65 7.05
N LEU A 363 1.55 8.66 7.44
CA LEU A 363 1.06 7.47 8.12
C LEU A 363 0.60 7.79 9.53
N PHE A 364 -0.49 7.13 9.96
CA PHE A 364 -1.07 7.28 11.29
C PHE A 364 -1.48 8.72 11.64
N ARG A 365 -1.91 9.49 10.64
CA ARG A 365 -2.41 10.86 10.81
C ARG A 365 -3.50 10.93 11.87
N THR A 366 -4.46 10.01 11.81
CA THR A 366 -5.61 9.91 12.71
C THR A 366 -5.59 8.54 13.36
N MET A 367 -5.88 8.49 14.67
CA MET A 367 -6.09 7.26 15.40
C MET A 367 -7.59 7.02 15.60
N THR A 368 -7.95 5.76 15.80
CA THR A 368 -9.28 5.36 16.28
C THR A 368 -9.14 4.82 17.70
N THR A 369 -10.11 5.10 18.56
CA THR A 369 -10.10 4.62 19.94
C THR A 369 -10.76 3.25 20.09
N GLU A 370 -11.60 2.88 19.13
CA GLU A 370 -12.29 1.61 19.06
C GLU A 370 -11.87 0.83 17.82
N ARG A 371 -12.06 -0.49 17.86
CA ARG A 371 -11.86 -1.39 16.74
C ARG A 371 -13.21 -1.94 16.26
N PRO A 372 -13.91 -1.24 15.34
CA PRO A 372 -15.03 -1.82 14.64
C PRO A 372 -14.57 -2.88 13.64
N GLU A 373 -15.35 -3.94 13.49
CA GLU A 373 -15.15 -5.02 12.52
C GLU A 373 -16.47 -5.43 11.91
N ILE A 374 -16.48 -5.77 10.63
CA ILE A 374 -17.66 -6.27 9.95
C ILE A 374 -17.64 -7.80 9.99
N LEU A 375 -18.67 -8.42 10.54
CA LEU A 375 -18.89 -9.86 10.53
C LEU A 375 -19.96 -10.18 9.47
N LEU A 376 -19.59 -10.93 8.44
CA LEU A 376 -20.52 -11.41 7.42
C LEU A 376 -21.12 -12.74 7.87
N GLU A 377 -22.44 -12.83 7.79
CA GLU A 377 -23.21 -14.02 8.16
C GLU A 377 -24.16 -14.39 7.04
N GLY A 378 -24.31 -15.69 6.81
CA GLY A 378 -25.31 -16.25 5.90
C GLY A 378 -26.37 -17.04 6.65
N SER A 379 -27.55 -17.17 6.06
CA SER A 379 -28.62 -18.02 6.57
C SER A 379 -29.35 -18.71 5.43
N ALA A 380 -29.69 -19.99 5.63
CA ALA A 380 -30.51 -20.75 4.71
C ALA A 380 -32.03 -20.56 4.99
N ASP A 381 -32.41 -20.31 6.24
CA ASP A 381 -33.78 -20.29 6.72
C ASP A 381 -34.27 -18.91 7.28
N GLY A 382 -33.35 -17.95 7.45
CA GLY A 382 -33.61 -16.62 8.04
C GLY A 382 -33.58 -16.59 9.57
N THR A 383 -33.38 -17.74 10.22
CA THR A 383 -33.34 -17.87 11.69
C THR A 383 -31.94 -18.25 12.20
N ASN A 384 -31.32 -19.23 11.55
CA ASN A 384 -29.99 -19.71 11.88
C ASN A 384 -28.94 -18.99 11.05
N TRP A 385 -28.11 -18.18 11.71
CA TRP A 385 -27.07 -17.37 11.07
C TRP A 385 -25.69 -17.94 11.36
N LEU A 386 -24.94 -18.21 10.31
CA LEU A 386 -23.60 -18.77 10.37
C LEU A 386 -22.57 -17.76 9.82
N ALA A 387 -21.51 -17.52 10.58
CA ALA A 387 -20.48 -16.57 10.21
C ALA A 387 -19.49 -17.14 9.20
N TYR A 388 -19.14 -16.35 8.17
CA TYR A 388 -18.01 -16.60 7.29
C TYR A 388 -16.70 -16.28 8.01
N ASP A 389 -15.65 -17.05 7.71
CA ASP A 389 -14.30 -16.82 8.26
C ASP A 389 -13.33 -16.54 7.10
N PHE A 390 -12.88 -15.30 6.98
CA PHE A 390 -11.97 -14.89 5.91
C PHE A 390 -10.50 -15.19 6.25
N ALA A 391 -9.72 -15.53 5.26
CA ALA A 391 -8.35 -16.06 5.44
C ALA A 391 -7.41 -15.14 6.24
N TRP A 392 -7.58 -13.82 6.12
CA TRP A 392 -6.66 -12.83 6.67
C TRP A 392 -7.28 -11.85 7.66
N LYS A 393 -8.58 -11.95 7.86
CA LYS A 393 -9.34 -11.15 8.79
C LYS A 393 -9.53 -11.91 10.11
N VAL A 394 -9.76 -11.18 11.19
CA VAL A 394 -10.08 -11.79 12.50
C VAL A 394 -11.59 -11.95 12.61
N ASP A 395 -12.09 -13.14 12.34
CA ASP A 395 -13.52 -13.47 12.46
C ASP A 395 -13.82 -14.33 13.70
N LYS A 396 -12.83 -15.09 14.20
CA LYS A 396 -12.96 -15.91 15.43
C LYS A 396 -12.20 -15.28 16.58
N ILE A 397 -12.86 -15.18 17.75
CA ILE A 397 -12.26 -14.60 18.96
C ILE A 397 -11.08 -15.40 19.51
N SER A 398 -11.06 -16.71 19.30
CA SER A 398 -9.96 -17.59 19.71
C SER A 398 -8.74 -17.53 18.77
N GLU A 399 -8.85 -16.86 17.62
CA GLU A 399 -7.77 -16.81 16.66
C GLU A 399 -6.66 -15.87 17.11
N ARG A 400 -5.42 -16.41 17.16
CA ARG A 400 -4.22 -15.62 17.45
C ARG A 400 -3.95 -14.64 16.29
N PRO A 401 -3.74 -13.33 16.57
CA PRO A 401 -3.27 -12.39 15.57
C PRO A 401 -1.99 -12.89 14.88
N ARG A 402 -1.92 -12.83 13.55
CA ARG A 402 -0.84 -13.44 12.76
C ARG A 402 0.16 -12.41 12.23
N PHE A 403 1.39 -12.85 12.00
CA PHE A 403 2.30 -12.17 11.10
C PHE A 403 1.93 -12.53 9.66
N VAL A 404 1.59 -11.52 8.86
CA VAL A 404 1.18 -11.65 7.46
C VAL A 404 2.16 -10.96 6.52
N ALA A 405 2.78 -9.85 6.98
CA ALA A 405 3.78 -9.13 6.21
C ALA A 405 4.93 -10.06 5.79
N PRO A 406 5.47 -9.94 4.56
CA PRO A 406 5.28 -8.84 3.61
C PRO A 406 4.06 -8.94 2.68
N HIS A 407 3.23 -9.98 2.80
CA HIS A 407 1.99 -10.09 2.02
C HIS A 407 1.00 -8.99 2.41
N GLN A 408 0.26 -8.48 1.41
CA GLN A 408 -0.81 -7.52 1.62
C GLN A 408 -2.17 -8.15 1.33
N PRO A 409 -2.94 -8.55 2.33
CA PRO A 409 -4.30 -9.02 2.15
C PRO A 409 -5.23 -7.82 1.93
N ARG A 410 -5.37 -7.39 0.68
CA ARG A 410 -6.02 -6.14 0.30
C ARG A 410 -7.49 -6.10 0.67
N LEU A 411 -8.19 -7.21 0.52
CA LEU A 411 -9.59 -7.31 0.95
C LEU A 411 -9.76 -7.12 2.46
N ALA A 412 -8.89 -7.75 3.28
CA ALA A 412 -8.94 -7.60 4.74
C ALA A 412 -8.66 -6.15 5.19
N TRP A 413 -7.75 -5.43 4.48
CA TRP A 413 -7.53 -4.01 4.72
C TRP A 413 -8.75 -3.17 4.35
N GLN A 414 -9.44 -3.48 3.26
CA GLN A 414 -10.65 -2.75 2.86
C GLN A 414 -11.82 -3.00 3.83
N PHE A 415 -11.94 -4.20 4.38
CA PHE A 415 -12.90 -4.46 5.45
C PHE A 415 -12.69 -3.55 6.67
N TRP A 416 -11.44 -3.32 7.05
CA TRP A 416 -11.13 -2.41 8.15
C TRP A 416 -11.56 -0.97 7.84
N PHE A 417 -11.28 -0.46 6.63
CA PHE A 417 -11.74 0.88 6.22
C PHE A 417 -13.27 0.97 6.18
N ALA A 418 -13.94 -0.04 5.64
CA ALA A 418 -15.38 -0.08 5.61
C ALA A 418 -16.00 -0.09 7.02
N ALA A 419 -15.42 -0.86 7.95
CA ALA A 419 -15.89 -0.89 9.34
C ALA A 419 -15.80 0.47 10.04
N LEU A 420 -14.80 1.29 9.71
CA LEU A 420 -14.65 2.65 10.27
C LEU A 420 -15.80 3.59 9.87
N GLU A 421 -16.53 3.30 8.81
CA GLU A 421 -17.71 4.08 8.40
C GLU A 421 -18.91 3.89 9.33
N GLY A 422 -18.88 2.82 10.15
CA GLY A 422 -19.92 2.51 11.15
C GLY A 422 -21.23 1.97 10.56
N ARG A 423 -21.52 2.21 9.31
CA ARG A 423 -22.68 1.71 8.55
C ARG A 423 -22.41 1.73 7.06
N PHE A 424 -23.09 0.89 6.34
CA PHE A 424 -23.02 0.89 4.87
C PHE A 424 -23.64 2.17 4.30
N ASP A 425 -22.88 2.87 3.46
CA ASP A 425 -23.35 4.05 2.73
C ASP A 425 -23.06 3.87 1.23
N TYR A 426 -24.11 3.89 0.42
CA TYR A 426 -24.02 3.79 -1.05
C TYR A 426 -23.17 4.89 -1.72
N ARG A 427 -22.89 5.98 -1.00
CA ARG A 427 -22.04 7.08 -1.47
C ARG A 427 -20.56 6.87 -1.16
N SER A 428 -20.26 5.88 -0.33
CA SER A 428 -18.90 5.55 0.06
C SER A 428 -18.13 4.93 -1.11
N SER A 429 -16.82 5.17 -1.14
CA SER A 429 -15.89 4.47 -2.03
C SER A 429 -15.85 2.95 -1.77
N ASN A 430 -16.31 2.52 -0.59
CA ASN A 430 -16.39 1.11 -0.20
C ASN A 430 -17.67 0.41 -0.68
N ALA A 431 -18.72 1.15 -1.05
CA ALA A 431 -20.01 0.58 -1.38
C ALA A 431 -19.96 -0.45 -2.52
N GLY A 432 -19.34 -0.12 -3.64
CA GLY A 432 -19.38 -0.94 -4.83
C GLY A 432 -18.73 -2.32 -4.65
N TRP A 433 -17.56 -2.38 -4.05
CA TRP A 433 -16.89 -3.66 -3.82
C TRP A 433 -17.56 -4.48 -2.72
N PHE A 434 -18.07 -3.80 -1.67
CA PHE A 434 -18.70 -4.47 -0.54
C PHE A 434 -20.04 -5.10 -0.94
N GLU A 435 -20.88 -4.37 -1.67
CA GLU A 435 -22.12 -4.89 -2.25
C GLU A 435 -21.85 -6.07 -3.17
N SER A 436 -20.88 -5.94 -4.10
CA SER A 436 -20.46 -7.04 -4.97
C SER A 436 -20.04 -8.28 -4.17
N LEU A 437 -19.31 -8.10 -3.06
CA LEU A 437 -18.88 -9.20 -2.20
C LEU A 437 -20.07 -9.92 -1.56
N VAL A 438 -21.03 -9.15 -1.01
CA VAL A 438 -22.23 -9.71 -0.37
C VAL A 438 -23.08 -10.48 -1.39
N LEU A 439 -23.28 -9.93 -2.58
CA LEU A 439 -24.01 -10.61 -3.67
C LEU A 439 -23.31 -11.90 -4.10
N LYS A 440 -21.98 -11.87 -4.24
CA LYS A 440 -21.20 -13.06 -4.61
C LYS A 440 -21.22 -14.15 -3.52
N LEU A 441 -21.20 -13.79 -2.24
CA LEU A 441 -21.37 -14.74 -1.13
C LEU A 441 -22.76 -15.38 -1.17
N ARG A 442 -23.81 -14.56 -1.37
CA ARG A 442 -25.19 -15.01 -1.51
C ARG A 442 -25.36 -16.00 -2.67
N ASP A 443 -24.66 -15.77 -3.77
CA ASP A 443 -24.76 -16.58 -4.98
C ASP A 443 -23.78 -17.76 -4.99
N GLY A 444 -22.92 -17.87 -3.96
CA GLY A 444 -21.96 -18.98 -3.82
C GLY A 444 -20.79 -18.92 -4.79
N ASP A 445 -20.34 -17.71 -5.14
CA ASP A 445 -19.26 -17.48 -6.11
C ASP A 445 -17.96 -18.19 -5.68
N ARG A 446 -17.35 -18.93 -6.60
CA ARG A 446 -16.15 -19.75 -6.34
C ARG A 446 -14.90 -18.91 -6.05
N GLU A 447 -14.77 -17.74 -6.65
CA GLU A 447 -13.59 -16.88 -6.45
C GLU A 447 -13.61 -16.30 -5.02
N VAL A 448 -14.78 -15.89 -4.51
CA VAL A 448 -14.91 -15.44 -3.12
C VAL A 448 -14.61 -16.58 -2.15
N LYS A 449 -15.07 -17.81 -2.42
CA LYS A 449 -14.81 -18.98 -1.57
C LYS A 449 -13.32 -19.25 -1.36
N ARG A 450 -12.44 -18.93 -2.30
CA ARG A 450 -10.98 -19.08 -2.19
C ARG A 450 -10.36 -18.13 -1.13
N PHE A 451 -11.06 -17.07 -0.76
CA PHE A 451 -10.63 -16.11 0.26
C PHE A 451 -11.21 -16.43 1.65
N LEU A 452 -12.02 -17.46 1.74
CA LEU A 452 -12.55 -17.97 3.00
C LEU A 452 -11.60 -19.02 3.57
N LYS A 453 -11.39 -18.94 4.87
CA LYS A 453 -10.76 -20.00 5.67
C LYS A 453 -11.81 -21.05 6.05
N TYR A 454 -13.04 -20.61 6.26
CA TYR A 454 -14.18 -21.46 6.52
C TYR A 454 -15.41 -20.90 5.81
N ASP A 455 -16.04 -21.75 4.99
CA ASP A 455 -17.30 -21.50 4.32
C ASP A 455 -18.38 -22.29 5.06
N PRO A 456 -19.36 -21.63 5.71
CA PRO A 456 -20.44 -22.31 6.40
C PRO A 456 -21.48 -22.92 5.42
N PHE A 457 -21.38 -22.64 4.11
CA PHE A 457 -22.30 -23.10 3.07
C PHE A 457 -21.55 -23.79 1.92
N PRO A 458 -20.85 -24.92 2.19
CA PRO A 458 -20.03 -25.57 1.17
C PRO A 458 -20.85 -26.18 0.04
N ASP A 459 -22.03 -26.74 0.35
CA ASP A 459 -22.86 -27.52 -0.58
C ASP A 459 -23.87 -26.65 -1.34
N ALA A 460 -24.50 -25.72 -0.66
CA ALA A 460 -25.51 -24.84 -1.24
C ALA A 460 -25.36 -23.41 -0.69
N PRO A 461 -25.45 -22.38 -1.54
CA PRO A 461 -25.33 -21.01 -1.08
C PRO A 461 -26.50 -20.60 -0.18
N PRO A 462 -26.30 -19.66 0.76
CA PRO A 462 -27.33 -19.20 1.68
C PRO A 462 -28.46 -18.48 0.92
N ARG A 463 -29.64 -18.45 1.52
CA ARG A 463 -30.76 -17.65 1.01
C ARG A 463 -30.58 -16.16 1.33
N LEU A 464 -30.00 -15.88 2.49
CA LEU A 464 -29.83 -14.52 3.03
C LEU A 464 -28.38 -14.32 3.45
N VAL A 465 -27.86 -13.11 3.22
CA VAL A 465 -26.56 -12.66 3.74
C VAL A 465 -26.77 -11.30 4.43
N ARG A 466 -26.15 -11.12 5.58
CA ARG A 466 -26.12 -9.83 6.29
C ARG A 466 -24.72 -9.49 6.76
N ALA A 467 -24.50 -8.23 7.11
CA ALA A 467 -23.26 -7.76 7.70
C ALA A 467 -23.54 -7.07 9.04
N ARG A 468 -22.98 -7.60 10.13
CA ARG A 468 -23.08 -7.02 11.47
C ARG A 468 -21.85 -6.20 11.78
N LEU A 469 -22.05 -5.08 12.45
CA LEU A 469 -20.96 -4.29 12.99
C LEU A 469 -20.65 -4.75 14.42
N MET A 470 -19.41 -5.12 14.64
CA MET A 470 -18.91 -5.64 15.91
C MET A 470 -17.85 -4.68 16.46
N ARG A 471 -17.76 -4.52 17.77
CA ARG A 471 -16.60 -3.92 18.44
C ARG A 471 -15.73 -5.04 19.00
N TYR A 472 -14.47 -5.03 18.61
CA TYR A 472 -13.45 -5.97 19.07
C TYR A 472 -12.52 -5.31 20.08
N GLU A 473 -12.12 -6.07 21.08
CA GLU A 473 -11.13 -5.69 22.09
C GLU A 473 -10.17 -6.85 22.29
N PHE A 474 -8.94 -6.54 22.67
CA PHE A 474 -8.04 -7.59 23.16
C PHE A 474 -8.48 -8.09 24.52
N THR A 475 -8.34 -9.40 24.77
CA THR A 475 -8.46 -9.96 26.12
C THR A 475 -7.30 -9.49 27.00
N THR A 476 -7.54 -9.40 28.31
CA THR A 476 -6.45 -9.28 29.28
C THR A 476 -5.70 -10.61 29.41
N PRO A 477 -4.49 -10.64 30.01
CA PRO A 477 -3.76 -11.87 30.26
C PRO A 477 -4.53 -12.89 31.11
N ASP A 478 -5.36 -12.42 32.05
CA ASP A 478 -6.18 -13.27 32.91
C ASP A 478 -7.38 -13.86 32.16
N GLU A 479 -8.10 -13.04 31.40
CA GLU A 479 -9.18 -13.49 30.53
C GLU A 479 -8.67 -14.53 29.52
N ARG A 480 -7.54 -14.25 28.87
CA ARG A 480 -6.96 -15.19 27.91
C ARG A 480 -6.54 -16.51 28.55
N ARG A 481 -6.01 -16.49 29.77
CA ARG A 481 -5.68 -17.74 30.51
C ARG A 481 -6.92 -18.55 30.84
N ALA A 482 -8.02 -17.88 31.14
CA ALA A 482 -9.29 -18.52 31.50
C ALA A 482 -10.04 -19.07 30.29
N THR A 483 -10.07 -18.37 29.16
CA THR A 483 -10.91 -18.71 27.99
C THR A 483 -10.11 -19.30 26.82
N GLY A 484 -8.80 -18.99 26.70
CA GLY A 484 -7.99 -19.26 25.53
C GLY A 484 -8.16 -18.22 24.40
N ASP A 485 -9.06 -17.26 24.54
CA ASP A 485 -9.40 -16.28 23.51
C ASP A 485 -8.38 -15.13 23.48
N TRP A 486 -8.10 -14.64 22.27
CA TRP A 486 -7.27 -13.45 22.05
C TRP A 486 -8.10 -12.18 21.99
N TRP A 487 -9.40 -12.32 21.71
CA TRP A 487 -10.31 -11.23 21.44
C TRP A 487 -11.59 -11.35 22.26
N LYS A 488 -12.18 -10.21 22.54
CA LYS A 488 -13.56 -10.06 22.96
C LYS A 488 -14.31 -9.31 21.87
N ARG A 489 -15.59 -9.59 21.70
CA ARG A 489 -16.42 -8.84 20.76
C ARG A 489 -17.83 -8.67 21.27
N VAL A 490 -18.42 -7.52 20.93
CA VAL A 490 -19.83 -7.22 21.18
C VAL A 490 -20.44 -6.68 19.89
N VAL A 491 -21.73 -6.94 19.69
CA VAL A 491 -22.48 -6.36 18.59
C VAL A 491 -22.75 -4.90 18.92
N ILE A 492 -22.42 -4.00 18.02
CA ILE A 492 -22.69 -2.56 18.17
C ILE A 492 -23.73 -2.04 17.17
N GLY A 493 -24.03 -2.82 16.12
CA GLY A 493 -25.01 -2.46 15.13
C GLY A 493 -25.12 -3.43 13.97
N GLU A 494 -25.89 -3.04 13.00
CA GLU A 494 -25.99 -3.67 11.70
C GLU A 494 -25.23 -2.79 10.70
N TYR A 495 -24.25 -3.38 9.97
CA TYR A 495 -23.54 -2.64 8.94
C TYR A 495 -24.32 -2.61 7.63
N LEU A 496 -24.78 -3.77 7.16
CA LEU A 496 -25.66 -3.93 6.00
C LEU A 496 -26.80 -4.88 6.37
N PRO A 497 -28.07 -4.47 6.16
CA PRO A 497 -29.24 -5.31 6.38
C PRO A 497 -29.24 -6.58 5.50
N GLU A 498 -30.19 -7.45 5.75
CA GLU A 498 -30.35 -8.70 5.04
C GLU A 498 -30.55 -8.49 3.53
N VAL A 499 -29.71 -9.16 2.73
CA VAL A 499 -29.81 -9.19 1.26
C VAL A 499 -30.32 -10.58 0.87
N SER A 500 -31.55 -10.62 0.34
CA SER A 500 -32.19 -11.87 -0.10
C SER A 500 -31.76 -12.27 -1.53
N ARG A 501 -31.77 -13.56 -1.77
CA ARG A 501 -31.71 -14.08 -3.13
C ARG A 501 -33.07 -13.83 -3.82
N PRO A 502 -33.12 -13.35 -5.08
CA PRO A 502 -34.38 -13.29 -5.84
C PRO A 502 -35.04 -14.67 -5.83
N ALA A 503 -36.34 -14.71 -5.60
CA ALA A 503 -37.09 -15.97 -5.75
C ALA A 503 -36.86 -16.52 -7.16
N ALA A 504 -36.54 -17.80 -7.25
CA ALA A 504 -36.49 -18.44 -8.56
C ALA A 504 -37.83 -18.15 -9.27
N PRO A 505 -37.83 -17.82 -10.58
CA PRO A 505 -39.08 -17.66 -11.31
C PRO A 505 -39.89 -18.93 -11.08
N THR A 506 -41.07 -18.78 -10.48
CA THR A 506 -42.00 -19.91 -10.35
C THR A 506 -42.22 -20.45 -11.76
N ALA A 507 -41.80 -21.69 -11.98
CA ALA A 507 -42.17 -22.37 -13.22
C ALA A 507 -43.68 -22.27 -13.33
N ASN A 508 -44.15 -21.59 -14.37
CA ASN A 508 -45.57 -21.42 -14.61
C ASN A 508 -46.16 -22.82 -14.78
N PRO A 509 -47.04 -23.32 -13.90
CA PRO A 509 -47.58 -24.68 -14.05
C PRO A 509 -48.56 -24.81 -15.19
N ASP A 510 -48.92 -23.70 -15.86
CA ASP A 510 -49.86 -23.69 -16.96
C ASP A 510 -49.13 -23.61 -18.30
N GLY A 511 -48.73 -24.78 -18.82
CA GLY A 511 -48.37 -25.00 -20.22
C GLY A 511 -49.59 -24.84 -21.15
N GLY A 512 -50.23 -23.67 -21.11
CA GLY A 512 -51.27 -23.30 -22.08
C GLY A 512 -50.60 -22.70 -23.31
N GLY A 513 -50.39 -23.52 -24.36
CA GLY A 513 -50.06 -23.03 -25.69
C GLY A 513 -51.18 -22.16 -26.26
N PRO A 514 -50.87 -21.20 -27.12
CA PRO A 514 -51.86 -20.34 -27.74
C PRO A 514 -52.71 -21.14 -28.73
N PRO A 515 -53.99 -20.75 -28.95
CA PRO A 515 -54.86 -21.39 -29.92
C PRO A 515 -54.44 -21.10 -31.36
#